data_2be437403a593382dce52de9a1b4427e
#
_entry.id   2be437403a593382dce52de9a1b4427e
#
_cell.length_a   1.000
_cell.length_b   1.000
_cell.length_c   1.000
_cell.angle_alpha   90.00
_cell.angle_beta   90.00
_cell.angle_gamma   90.00
#
_symmetry.space_group_name_H-M   'P 1'
#
loop_
_entity.id
_entity.type
_entity.pdbx_description
1 polymer ?
#
loop_
_entity_poly.entity_id
_entity_poly.type
_entity_poly.pdbx_seq_one_letter_code
_entity_poly.pdbx_strand_id
1 'polypeptide(L)'
;YFNPSTFFMQTGWVTVGDTSRYFDPTTGIMTETGHQAVQLNVVDYKQFDSKWSNKVINYSTIGKVGCVTTALAMKYSYQTGTNTTPDKMVSKLTYSSDNLIWSSCTKLGYQVEDVSGSISQKVMQKIYDQLLNNTPVVIGAKKSNGSQHYVLITGYTGSKGTAFSAENFIINDPGSSKRTKLSEYLALFPNLYKLIY
;
A
#
# COMPACT_ATOMS: atom_id res chain seq x y z
N TYR A 1 24.17 -4.58 18.58
CA TYR A 1 24.37 -5.33 17.34
C TYR A 1 25.47 -4.70 16.51
N PHE A 2 26.38 -5.52 16.00
CA PHE A 2 27.43 -5.06 15.08
C PHE A 2 27.05 -5.44 13.65
N ASN A 3 27.08 -4.48 12.74
CA ASN A 3 26.85 -4.73 11.33
C ASN A 3 27.98 -5.63 10.77
N PRO A 4 27.68 -6.79 10.19
CA PRO A 4 28.71 -7.74 9.76
C PRO A 4 29.59 -7.25 8.60
N SER A 5 29.13 -6.23 7.84
CA SER A 5 29.86 -5.68 6.70
C SER A 5 30.72 -4.47 7.08
N THR A 6 30.25 -3.65 8.05
CA THR A 6 30.94 -2.41 8.43
C THR A 6 31.65 -2.50 9.78
N PHE A 7 31.32 -3.51 10.58
CA PHE A 7 31.80 -3.73 11.95
C PHE A 7 31.48 -2.59 12.94
N PHE A 8 30.60 -1.66 12.56
CA PHE A 8 30.12 -0.63 13.49
C PHE A 8 28.95 -1.11 14.32
N MET A 9 28.91 -0.68 15.58
CA MET A 9 27.77 -0.89 16.45
C MET A 9 26.57 -0.10 15.92
N GLN A 10 25.45 -0.78 15.73
CA GLN A 10 24.18 -0.16 15.36
C GLN A 10 23.25 -0.13 16.57
N THR A 11 22.57 1.00 16.75
CA THR A 11 21.61 1.25 17.84
C THR A 11 20.30 1.77 17.28
N GLY A 12 19.25 1.82 18.10
CA GLY A 12 17.90 2.09 17.65
C GLY A 12 17.28 0.87 16.99
N TRP A 13 16.34 1.08 16.08
CA TRP A 13 15.74 0.00 15.31
C TRP A 13 16.69 -0.51 14.22
N VAL A 14 17.07 -1.77 14.30
CA VAL A 14 17.94 -2.47 13.35
C VAL A 14 17.27 -3.73 12.85
N THR A 15 17.18 -3.90 11.53
CA THR A 15 16.67 -5.14 10.93
C THR A 15 17.79 -6.18 10.90
N VAL A 16 17.55 -7.31 11.56
CA VAL A 16 18.44 -8.47 11.62
C VAL A 16 17.71 -9.68 11.08
N GLY A 17 18.05 -10.09 9.85
CA GLY A 17 17.22 -11.04 9.11
C GLY A 17 15.85 -10.43 8.81
N ASP A 18 14.78 -11.16 9.08
CA ASP A 18 13.39 -10.72 8.85
C ASP A 18 12.75 -10.02 10.06
N THR A 19 13.53 -9.67 11.08
CA THR A 19 13.03 -9.11 12.33
C THR A 19 13.71 -7.80 12.68
N SER A 20 12.93 -6.75 12.93
CA SER A 20 13.44 -5.50 13.51
C SER A 20 13.61 -5.66 15.03
N ARG A 21 14.75 -5.19 15.51
CA ARG A 21 15.14 -5.25 16.92
C ARG A 21 15.59 -3.87 17.37
N TYR A 22 15.18 -3.46 18.55
CA TYR A 22 15.60 -2.21 19.13
C TYR A 22 16.80 -2.43 20.05
N PHE A 23 17.91 -1.75 19.75
CA PHE A 23 19.10 -1.73 20.58
C PHE A 23 19.21 -0.37 21.26
N ASP A 24 19.32 -0.36 22.58
CA ASP A 24 19.43 0.86 23.37
C ASP A 24 20.63 1.69 22.91
N PRO A 25 20.47 3.00 22.60
CA PRO A 25 21.54 3.84 22.07
C PRO A 25 22.72 4.02 22.99
N THR A 26 22.51 3.87 24.31
CA THR A 26 23.56 4.08 25.33
C THR A 26 24.29 2.80 25.64
N THR A 27 23.55 1.69 25.78
CA THR A 27 24.12 0.41 26.24
C THR A 27 24.38 -0.58 25.10
N GLY A 28 23.77 -0.39 23.93
CA GLY A 28 23.82 -1.33 22.82
C GLY A 28 23.06 -2.64 23.10
N ILE A 29 22.34 -2.75 24.21
CA ILE A 29 21.59 -3.95 24.60
C ILE A 29 20.27 -3.99 23.84
N MET A 30 19.90 -5.16 23.32
CA MET A 30 18.61 -5.38 22.70
C MET A 30 17.50 -5.38 23.77
N THR A 31 16.56 -4.46 23.64
CA THR A 31 15.47 -4.29 24.62
C THR A 31 14.10 -4.67 24.07
N GLU A 32 13.90 -4.60 22.75
CA GLU A 32 12.62 -4.91 22.10
C GLU A 32 12.82 -5.65 20.78
N THR A 33 11.82 -6.46 20.43
CA THR A 33 11.60 -6.95 19.07
C THR A 33 10.33 -6.32 18.53
N GLY A 34 10.28 -6.04 17.21
CA GLY A 34 9.08 -5.44 16.61
C GLY A 34 9.35 -4.92 15.21
N HIS A 35 8.49 -4.04 14.76
CA HIS A 35 8.58 -3.39 13.47
C HIS A 35 8.62 -1.87 13.66
N GLN A 36 9.59 -1.21 13.04
CA GLN A 36 9.67 0.24 13.10
C GLN A 36 8.52 0.91 12.33
N ALA A 37 8.18 2.14 12.73
CA ALA A 37 7.23 2.95 11.98
C ALA A 37 7.84 3.38 10.64
N VAL A 38 7.00 3.40 9.61
CA VAL A 38 7.35 3.96 8.29
C VAL A 38 6.13 4.70 7.74
N GLN A 39 6.34 5.91 7.20
CA GLN A 39 5.29 6.70 6.58
C GLN A 39 5.82 7.35 5.32
N LEU A 40 5.18 7.03 4.20
CA LEU A 40 5.46 7.63 2.90
C LEU A 40 4.56 8.86 2.70
N ASN A 41 5.13 9.97 2.27
CA ASN A 41 4.39 11.21 2.01
C ASN A 41 3.70 11.13 0.64
N VAL A 42 2.63 10.35 0.56
CA VAL A 42 1.85 10.13 -0.67
C VAL A 42 0.64 11.05 -0.70
N VAL A 43 0.41 11.70 -1.84
CA VAL A 43 -0.82 12.49 -2.05
C VAL A 43 -2.08 11.60 -1.88
N ASP A 44 -3.13 12.14 -1.27
CA ASP A 44 -4.38 11.40 -1.03
C ASP A 44 -5.49 11.90 -1.98
N TYR A 45 -5.63 11.22 -3.12
CA TYR A 45 -6.71 11.50 -4.08
C TYR A 45 -7.98 10.71 -3.75
N LYS A 46 -9.13 11.37 -3.89
CA LYS A 46 -10.45 10.74 -3.76
C LYS A 46 -11.09 10.59 -5.13
N GLN A 47 -11.58 9.39 -5.46
CA GLN A 47 -12.24 9.15 -6.76
C GLN A 47 -13.48 10.03 -6.99
N PHE A 48 -14.11 10.49 -5.89
CA PHE A 48 -15.30 11.33 -5.93
C PHE A 48 -15.00 12.86 -5.95
N ASP A 49 -13.74 13.29 -6.00
CA ASP A 49 -13.39 14.71 -6.15
C ASP A 49 -13.97 15.27 -7.46
N SER A 50 -14.69 16.39 -7.38
CA SER A 50 -15.38 17.03 -8.51
C SER A 50 -14.47 17.36 -9.69
N LYS A 51 -13.16 17.51 -9.47
CA LYS A 51 -12.16 17.79 -10.52
C LYS A 51 -12.07 16.67 -11.57
N TRP A 52 -12.33 15.42 -11.17
CA TRP A 52 -12.18 14.26 -12.07
C TRP A 52 -13.28 13.19 -11.93
N SER A 53 -14.15 13.26 -10.91
CA SER A 53 -15.14 12.21 -10.67
C SER A 53 -16.07 11.94 -11.86
N ASN A 54 -16.37 12.96 -12.67
CA ASN A 54 -17.20 12.87 -13.86
C ASN A 54 -16.42 12.48 -15.14
N LYS A 55 -15.09 12.34 -15.08
CA LYS A 55 -14.30 11.88 -16.22
C LYS A 55 -14.58 10.39 -16.49
N VAL A 56 -14.74 10.06 -17.77
CA VAL A 56 -15.09 8.71 -18.22
C VAL A 56 -13.82 7.86 -18.27
N ILE A 57 -13.91 6.62 -17.78
CA ILE A 57 -12.87 5.59 -17.98
C ILE A 57 -13.15 4.88 -19.32
N ASN A 58 -14.32 4.29 -19.50
CA ASN A 58 -14.76 3.71 -20.75
C ASN A 58 -16.27 3.88 -20.91
N TYR A 59 -17.08 3.15 -20.13
CA TYR A 59 -18.55 3.29 -20.09
C TYR A 59 -19.04 3.96 -18.81
N SER A 60 -18.18 4.05 -17.79
CA SER A 60 -18.50 4.63 -16.50
C SER A 60 -17.50 5.71 -16.11
N THR A 61 -17.69 6.37 -14.96
CA THR A 61 -16.88 7.49 -14.54
C THR A 61 -15.91 7.09 -13.44
N ILE A 62 -14.83 7.89 -13.27
CA ILE A 62 -13.87 7.72 -12.17
C ILE A 62 -14.60 7.66 -10.82
N GLY A 63 -15.57 8.52 -10.59
CA GLY A 63 -16.34 8.55 -9.34
C GLY A 63 -17.07 7.23 -9.04
N LYS A 64 -17.47 6.49 -10.07
CA LYS A 64 -18.21 5.21 -9.91
C LYS A 64 -17.28 4.00 -9.84
N VAL A 65 -16.27 3.91 -10.72
CA VAL A 65 -15.46 2.70 -10.90
C VAL A 65 -13.94 2.94 -10.76
N GLY A 66 -13.52 4.15 -10.47
CA GLY A 66 -12.13 4.60 -10.56
C GLY A 66 -11.25 4.30 -9.33
N CYS A 67 -11.65 3.41 -8.39
CA CYS A 67 -10.86 3.17 -7.19
C CYS A 67 -9.42 2.70 -7.49
N VAL A 68 -9.25 1.71 -8.36
CA VAL A 68 -7.90 1.23 -8.73
C VAL A 68 -7.11 2.28 -9.51
N THR A 69 -7.76 3.00 -10.42
CA THR A 69 -7.13 4.10 -11.19
C THR A 69 -6.64 5.21 -10.27
N THR A 70 -7.45 5.58 -9.27
CA THR A 70 -7.09 6.60 -8.29
C THR A 70 -5.96 6.13 -7.36
N ALA A 71 -6.00 4.88 -6.91
CA ALA A 71 -4.91 4.30 -6.12
C ALA A 71 -3.58 4.26 -6.91
N LEU A 72 -3.64 3.89 -8.19
CA LEU A 72 -2.48 3.90 -9.08
C LEU A 72 -2.00 5.31 -9.39
N ALA A 73 -2.89 6.30 -9.50
CA ALA A 73 -2.50 7.71 -9.67
C ALA A 73 -1.68 8.22 -8.47
N MET A 74 -2.10 7.90 -7.25
CA MET A 74 -1.36 8.23 -6.03
C MET A 74 0.02 7.55 -6.00
N LYS A 75 0.07 6.23 -6.29
CA LYS A 75 1.31 5.45 -6.35
C LYS A 75 2.27 6.01 -7.40
N TYR A 76 1.78 6.24 -8.61
CA TYR A 76 2.57 6.77 -9.74
C TYR A 76 3.11 8.17 -9.44
N SER A 77 2.26 9.05 -8.90
CA SER A 77 2.68 10.40 -8.50
C SER A 77 3.83 10.37 -7.49
N TYR A 78 3.74 9.49 -6.50
CA TYR A 78 4.78 9.34 -5.48
C TYR A 78 6.10 8.84 -6.08
N GLN A 79 6.05 7.78 -6.88
CA GLN A 79 7.27 7.14 -7.41
C GLN A 79 7.98 7.97 -8.48
N THR A 80 7.23 8.75 -9.27
CA THR A 80 7.81 9.56 -10.35
C THR A 80 8.08 11.02 -9.98
N GLY A 81 7.57 11.47 -8.84
CA GLY A 81 7.57 12.89 -8.45
C GLY A 81 6.67 13.77 -9.33
N THR A 82 5.89 13.16 -10.24
CA THR A 82 5.03 13.89 -11.19
C THR A 82 3.60 13.89 -10.69
N ASN A 83 2.98 15.06 -10.55
CA ASN A 83 1.58 15.19 -10.15
C ASN A 83 0.66 14.61 -11.26
N THR A 84 0.35 13.31 -11.14
CA THR A 84 -0.53 12.57 -12.03
C THR A 84 -1.87 12.33 -11.35
N THR A 85 -2.86 13.17 -11.67
CA THR A 85 -4.22 13.07 -11.16
C THR A 85 -4.96 11.86 -11.73
N PRO A 86 -6.06 11.38 -11.09
CA PRO A 86 -6.80 10.21 -11.55
C PRO A 86 -7.25 10.28 -13.02
N ASP A 87 -7.66 11.43 -13.52
CA ASP A 87 -8.03 11.63 -14.92
C ASP A 87 -6.83 11.49 -15.87
N LYS A 88 -5.66 12.00 -15.49
CA LYS A 88 -4.42 11.80 -16.25
C LYS A 88 -3.94 10.33 -16.20
N MET A 89 -4.20 9.64 -15.11
CA MET A 89 -3.84 8.23 -14.97
C MET A 89 -4.64 7.33 -15.91
N VAL A 90 -5.90 7.68 -16.24
CA VAL A 90 -6.72 6.94 -17.22
C VAL A 90 -5.98 6.75 -18.54
N SER A 91 -5.31 7.76 -19.07
CA SER A 91 -4.58 7.69 -20.35
C SER A 91 -3.31 6.82 -20.30
N LYS A 92 -2.81 6.51 -19.12
CA LYS A 92 -1.62 5.64 -18.91
C LYS A 92 -1.98 4.17 -18.75
N LEU A 93 -3.26 3.86 -18.58
CA LEU A 93 -3.79 2.52 -18.33
C LEU A 93 -4.65 2.06 -19.50
N THR A 94 -4.87 0.76 -19.60
CA THR A 94 -5.73 0.14 -20.61
C THR A 94 -6.90 -0.53 -19.92
N TYR A 95 -8.08 -0.40 -20.49
CA TYR A 95 -9.32 -0.96 -19.94
C TYR A 95 -10.04 -1.82 -20.96
N SER A 96 -10.72 -2.86 -20.49
CA SER A 96 -11.71 -3.61 -21.24
C SER A 96 -13.04 -3.41 -20.55
N SER A 97 -13.98 -2.76 -21.24
CA SER A 97 -15.12 -2.13 -20.57
C SER A 97 -14.62 -1.18 -19.47
N ASP A 98 -15.12 -1.29 -18.25
CA ASP A 98 -14.63 -0.49 -17.11
C ASP A 98 -13.60 -1.23 -16.25
N ASN A 99 -13.13 -2.41 -16.71
CA ASN A 99 -12.16 -3.22 -15.99
C ASN A 99 -10.74 -2.90 -16.44
N LEU A 100 -9.85 -2.69 -15.47
CA LEU A 100 -8.43 -2.49 -15.72
C LEU A 100 -7.78 -3.75 -16.30
N ILE A 101 -7.06 -3.61 -17.41
CA ILE A 101 -6.20 -4.66 -17.96
C ILE A 101 -4.85 -4.62 -17.22
N TRP A 102 -4.57 -5.66 -16.43
CA TRP A 102 -3.44 -5.70 -15.51
C TRP A 102 -2.07 -5.57 -16.18
N SER A 103 -1.93 -6.02 -17.43
CA SER A 103 -0.69 -5.84 -18.19
C SER A 103 -0.35 -4.37 -18.43
N SER A 104 -1.31 -3.44 -18.31
CA SER A 104 -0.99 -2.01 -18.36
C SER A 104 -0.25 -1.51 -17.12
N CYS A 105 -0.44 -2.16 -15.98
CA CYS A 105 0.34 -1.88 -14.77
C CYS A 105 1.79 -2.36 -14.93
N THR A 106 2.00 -3.55 -15.53
CA THR A 106 3.36 -4.07 -15.77
C THR A 106 4.13 -3.22 -16.76
N LYS A 107 3.47 -2.59 -17.73
CA LYS A 107 4.09 -1.61 -18.64
C LYS A 107 4.56 -0.34 -17.92
N LEU A 108 4.00 -0.02 -16.76
CA LEU A 108 4.45 1.07 -15.89
C LEU A 108 5.56 0.64 -14.91
N GLY A 109 6.05 -0.60 -15.04
CA GLY A 109 7.09 -1.16 -14.20
C GLY A 109 6.59 -1.80 -12.89
N TYR A 110 5.27 -1.95 -12.71
CA TYR A 110 4.70 -2.54 -11.49
C TYR A 110 4.61 -4.05 -11.57
N GLN A 111 4.88 -4.71 -10.46
CA GLN A 111 4.50 -6.10 -10.27
C GLN A 111 3.03 -6.20 -9.88
N VAL A 112 2.32 -7.13 -10.49
CA VAL A 112 0.92 -7.42 -10.20
C VAL A 112 0.84 -8.87 -9.73
N GLU A 113 0.42 -9.07 -8.49
CA GLU A 113 0.36 -10.39 -7.85
C GLU A 113 -1.10 -10.75 -7.52
N ASP A 114 -1.49 -11.96 -7.88
CA ASP A 114 -2.76 -12.54 -7.44
C ASP A 114 -2.63 -13.06 -6.01
N VAL A 115 -3.52 -12.60 -5.15
CA VAL A 115 -3.64 -13.04 -3.77
C VAL A 115 -5.09 -13.42 -3.48
N SER A 116 -5.31 -14.26 -2.48
CA SER A 116 -6.68 -14.73 -2.16
C SER A 116 -6.86 -14.99 -0.67
N GLY A 117 -8.11 -15.06 -0.25
CA GLY A 117 -8.47 -15.32 1.15
C GLY A 117 -8.20 -14.13 2.07
N SER A 118 -8.16 -14.38 3.38
CA SER A 118 -7.86 -13.36 4.38
C SER A 118 -6.39 -12.95 4.34
N ILE A 119 -6.08 -11.75 4.83
CA ILE A 119 -4.72 -11.27 4.91
C ILE A 119 -3.89 -12.15 5.88
N SER A 120 -2.73 -12.60 5.44
CA SER A 120 -1.81 -13.41 6.23
C SER A 120 -0.60 -12.59 6.71
N GLN A 121 0.11 -13.10 7.72
CA GLN A 121 1.37 -12.51 8.19
C GLN A 121 2.38 -12.36 7.05
N LYS A 122 2.48 -13.36 6.16
CA LYS A 122 3.37 -13.33 4.99
C LYS A 122 3.03 -12.19 4.02
N VAL A 123 1.75 -11.92 3.79
CA VAL A 123 1.32 -10.79 2.95
C VAL A 123 1.62 -9.47 3.63
N MET A 124 1.35 -9.35 4.93
CA MET A 124 1.66 -8.15 5.69
C MET A 124 3.16 -7.86 5.76
N GLN A 125 3.99 -8.89 5.93
CA GLN A 125 5.46 -8.77 5.85
C GLN A 125 5.87 -8.22 4.48
N LYS A 126 5.41 -8.83 3.39
CA LYS A 126 5.71 -8.35 2.03
C LYS A 126 5.35 -6.86 1.85
N ILE A 127 4.17 -6.46 2.31
CA ILE A 127 3.73 -5.06 2.23
C ILE A 127 4.67 -4.16 3.04
N TYR A 128 5.03 -4.56 4.24
CA TYR A 128 5.95 -3.83 5.09
C TYR A 128 7.33 -3.66 4.47
N ASP A 129 7.88 -4.73 3.86
CA ASP A 129 9.16 -4.68 3.16
C ASP A 129 9.12 -3.70 1.97
N GLN A 130 8.00 -3.64 1.24
CA GLN A 130 7.81 -2.66 0.18
C GLN A 130 7.82 -1.22 0.74
N LEU A 131 7.14 -0.98 1.86
CA LEU A 131 7.13 0.33 2.50
C LEU A 131 8.54 0.76 2.95
N LEU A 132 9.33 -0.15 3.52
CA LEU A 132 10.72 0.09 3.89
C LEU A 132 11.60 0.45 2.67
N ASN A 133 11.24 -0.09 1.49
CA ASN A 133 11.87 0.24 0.21
C ASN A 133 11.21 1.43 -0.51
N ASN A 134 10.55 2.33 0.23
CA ASN A 134 9.88 3.52 -0.30
C ASN A 134 8.85 3.22 -1.40
N THR A 135 8.23 2.05 -1.36
CA THR A 135 7.25 1.60 -2.37
C THR A 135 5.87 1.45 -1.74
N PRO A 136 4.93 2.39 -1.98
CA PRO A 136 3.55 2.22 -1.54
C PRO A 136 2.87 1.10 -2.32
N VAL A 137 1.99 0.32 -1.66
CA VAL A 137 1.39 -0.89 -2.22
C VAL A 137 -0.10 -0.70 -2.44
N VAL A 138 -0.57 -0.93 -3.67
CA VAL A 138 -2.02 -1.01 -3.93
C VAL A 138 -2.50 -2.40 -3.53
N ILE A 139 -3.52 -2.46 -2.69
CA ILE A 139 -4.20 -3.69 -2.31
C ILE A 139 -5.65 -3.66 -2.80
N GLY A 140 -6.06 -4.73 -3.45
CA GLY A 140 -7.43 -4.97 -3.88
C GLY A 140 -8.06 -6.14 -3.13
N ALA A 141 -9.29 -5.96 -2.67
CA ALA A 141 -10.06 -7.01 -2.03
C ALA A 141 -11.54 -6.95 -2.40
N LYS A 142 -12.27 -8.03 -2.08
CA LYS A 142 -13.66 -8.24 -2.47
C LYS A 142 -14.55 -8.48 -1.26
N LYS A 143 -15.80 -8.03 -1.38
CA LYS A 143 -16.91 -8.47 -0.53
C LYS A 143 -17.36 -9.88 -0.94
N SER A 144 -18.16 -10.52 -0.10
CA SER A 144 -18.74 -11.84 -0.40
C SER A 144 -19.63 -11.82 -1.64
N ASN A 145 -20.24 -10.69 -1.98
CA ASN A 145 -21.04 -10.51 -3.19
C ASN A 145 -20.23 -10.23 -4.47
N GLY A 146 -18.89 -10.29 -4.38
CA GLY A 146 -17.98 -10.04 -5.50
C GLY A 146 -17.61 -8.57 -5.76
N SER A 147 -18.27 -7.60 -5.11
CA SER A 147 -17.89 -6.19 -5.23
C SER A 147 -16.48 -5.98 -4.74
N GLN A 148 -15.68 -5.30 -5.55
CA GLN A 148 -14.25 -5.07 -5.26
C GLN A 148 -13.95 -3.61 -4.99
N HIS A 149 -12.91 -3.37 -4.19
CA HIS A 149 -12.37 -2.05 -3.94
C HIS A 149 -10.84 -2.12 -3.84
N TYR A 150 -10.18 -1.00 -4.10
CA TYR A 150 -8.73 -0.88 -4.06
C TYR A 150 -8.33 0.34 -3.24
N VAL A 151 -7.33 0.16 -2.39
CA VAL A 151 -6.74 1.23 -1.59
C VAL A 151 -5.22 1.22 -1.74
N LEU A 152 -4.56 2.31 -1.40
CA LEU A 152 -3.10 2.41 -1.38
C LEU A 152 -2.59 2.38 0.05
N ILE A 153 -1.72 1.42 0.37
CA ILE A 153 -1.04 1.36 1.66
C ILE A 153 0.19 2.28 1.59
N THR A 154 0.28 3.22 2.52
CA THR A 154 1.26 4.29 2.52
C THR A 154 2.16 4.30 3.75
N GLY A 155 1.86 3.48 4.75
CA GLY A 155 2.67 3.47 5.96
C GLY A 155 2.31 2.36 6.94
N TYR A 156 3.08 2.32 8.00
CA TYR A 156 2.94 1.43 9.15
C TYR A 156 3.30 2.20 10.43
N THR A 157 2.48 2.15 11.45
CA THR A 157 2.68 2.92 12.69
C THR A 157 3.74 2.36 13.63
N GLY A 158 4.31 1.20 13.27
CA GLY A 158 5.19 0.43 14.14
C GLY A 158 4.42 -0.51 15.07
N SER A 159 5.10 -1.52 15.56
CA SER A 159 4.55 -2.45 16.55
C SER A 159 5.64 -3.05 17.41
N LYS A 160 5.28 -3.45 18.64
CA LYS A 160 6.07 -4.36 19.46
C LYS A 160 5.74 -5.81 19.09
N GLY A 161 6.72 -6.70 19.26
CA GLY A 161 6.60 -8.10 18.86
C GLY A 161 6.74 -8.32 17.35
N THR A 162 6.74 -9.59 16.95
CA THR A 162 7.04 -10.00 15.57
C THR A 162 5.80 -10.15 14.68
N ALA A 163 4.59 -10.12 15.26
CA ALA A 163 3.35 -10.26 14.52
C ALA A 163 2.87 -8.91 13.99
N PHE A 164 2.53 -8.87 12.69
CA PHE A 164 1.86 -7.74 12.09
C PHE A 164 0.39 -7.68 12.47
N SER A 165 -0.14 -6.45 12.55
CA SER A 165 -1.58 -6.18 12.65
C SER A 165 -2.01 -5.27 11.51
N ALA A 166 -3.14 -5.59 10.87
CA ALA A 166 -3.74 -4.73 9.86
C ALA A 166 -4.14 -3.34 10.42
N GLU A 167 -4.33 -3.24 11.73
CA GLU A 167 -4.61 -1.98 12.44
C GLU A 167 -3.47 -0.98 12.32
N ASN A 168 -2.24 -1.45 12.17
CA ASN A 168 -1.05 -0.60 12.12
C ASN A 168 -0.69 -0.11 10.71
N PHE A 169 -1.30 -0.69 9.66
CA PHE A 169 -1.08 -0.21 8.29
C PHE A 169 -1.97 0.98 7.97
N ILE A 170 -1.34 2.05 7.46
CA ILE A 170 -1.98 3.29 7.06
C ILE A 170 -2.34 3.23 5.59
N ILE A 171 -3.54 3.65 5.24
CA ILE A 171 -4.03 3.64 3.86
C ILE A 171 -4.53 5.02 3.40
N ASN A 172 -4.38 5.27 2.09
CA ASN A 172 -5.16 6.26 1.36
C ASN A 172 -6.27 5.53 0.61
N ASP A 173 -7.52 5.80 0.98
CA ASP A 173 -8.68 5.15 0.38
C ASP A 173 -9.36 6.06 -0.65
N PRO A 174 -9.35 5.71 -1.96
CA PRO A 174 -10.02 6.50 -2.99
C PRO A 174 -11.52 6.70 -2.78
N GLY A 175 -12.18 5.75 -2.15
CA GLY A 175 -13.63 5.74 -1.93
C GLY A 175 -14.06 6.25 -0.55
N SER A 176 -13.14 6.70 0.31
CA SER A 176 -13.46 7.17 1.65
C SER A 176 -12.47 8.21 2.14
N SER A 177 -12.97 9.29 2.72
CA SER A 177 -12.14 10.27 3.46
C SER A 177 -12.00 9.93 4.95
N LYS A 178 -12.65 8.84 5.40
CA LYS A 178 -12.67 8.45 6.83
C LYS A 178 -11.86 7.19 7.11
N ARG A 179 -11.76 6.26 6.16
CA ARG A 179 -10.96 5.05 6.33
C ARG A 179 -9.48 5.36 6.12
N THR A 180 -8.72 5.15 7.16
CA THR A 180 -7.28 5.44 7.19
C THR A 180 -6.43 4.23 7.57
N LYS A 181 -7.08 3.13 8.01
CA LYS A 181 -6.41 1.90 8.44
C LYS A 181 -6.79 0.71 7.58
N LEU A 182 -5.84 -0.17 7.35
CA LEU A 182 -6.07 -1.40 6.58
C LEU A 182 -7.13 -2.30 7.23
N SER A 183 -7.19 -2.35 8.56
CA SER A 183 -8.20 -3.11 9.31
C SER A 183 -9.63 -2.66 8.99
N GLU A 184 -9.86 -1.35 8.91
CA GLU A 184 -11.17 -0.76 8.56
C GLU A 184 -11.59 -1.12 7.12
N TYR A 185 -10.63 -1.17 6.21
CA TYR A 185 -10.87 -1.59 4.84
C TYR A 185 -11.20 -3.08 4.75
N LEU A 186 -10.41 -3.94 5.42
CA LEU A 186 -10.60 -5.40 5.41
C LEU A 186 -11.88 -5.84 6.14
N ALA A 187 -12.38 -5.07 7.10
CA ALA A 187 -13.68 -5.31 7.71
C ALA A 187 -14.84 -5.25 6.69
N LEU A 188 -14.71 -4.45 5.63
CA LEU A 188 -15.70 -4.33 4.56
C LEU A 188 -15.40 -5.24 3.36
N PHE A 189 -14.12 -5.51 3.09
CA PHE A 189 -13.62 -6.26 1.94
C PHE A 189 -12.66 -7.36 2.43
N PRO A 190 -13.17 -8.47 3.01
CA PRO A 190 -12.33 -9.45 3.71
C PRO A 190 -11.52 -10.38 2.80
N ASN A 191 -11.86 -10.48 1.50
CA ASN A 191 -11.26 -11.44 0.60
C ASN A 191 -10.25 -10.74 -0.32
N LEU A 192 -8.97 -10.97 -0.09
CA LEU A 192 -7.90 -10.42 -0.93
C LEU A 192 -8.05 -10.84 -2.39
N TYR A 193 -7.59 -10.00 -3.30
CA TYR A 193 -7.66 -10.24 -4.73
C TYR A 193 -6.36 -9.90 -5.46
N LYS A 194 -5.75 -8.74 -5.18
CA LYS A 194 -4.55 -8.24 -5.87
C LYS A 194 -3.62 -7.48 -4.94
N LEU A 195 -2.32 -7.59 -5.20
CA LEU A 195 -1.30 -6.64 -4.77
C LEU A 195 -0.61 -6.05 -5.98
N ILE A 196 -0.27 -4.74 -5.92
CA ILE A 196 0.47 -4.03 -6.98
C ILE A 196 1.57 -3.20 -6.29
N TYR A 197 2.83 -3.51 -6.60
CA TYR A 197 3.99 -2.86 -5.98
C TYR A 197 5.15 -2.66 -6.96
#